data_35165cae70bd2bcc8921fec38f5b399f
#
_entry.id   35165cae70bd2bcc8921fec38f5b399f
#
_cell.length_a   1.000
_cell.length_b   1.000
_cell.length_c   1.000
_cell.angle_alpha   90.00
_cell.angle_beta   90.00
_cell.angle_gamma   90.00
#
_symmetry.space_group_name_H-M   'P 1'
#
loop_
_entity.id
_entity.type
_entity.pdbx_description
1 polymer ?
#
loop_
_entity_poly.entity_id
_entity_poly.type
_entity_poly.pdbx_seq_one_letter_code
_entity_poly.pdbx_strand_id
1 'polypeptide(L)'
;MRWLFKEEPTHYSYDDFVGDGGTTWSGVKNPVAQRHLHAVKKGDAIFYYHTGDEKQIVGIAKATSDAYDDPADKSGKFAAVDVAPVRKLKRPVTLKEIKADASFKDFPLVRISRLSVMPVSDAEWNRIEQMAGKAG
;
A
#
# COMPACT_ATOMS: atom_id res chain seq x y z
N MET A 1 -6.96 9.83 4.98
CA MET A 1 -5.74 9.08 5.37
C MET A 1 -5.05 8.50 4.15
N ARG A 2 -3.79 8.24 4.28
CA ARG A 2 -2.96 7.65 3.23
C ARG A 2 -2.22 6.45 3.77
N TRP A 3 -2.06 5.43 2.91
CA TRP A 3 -1.58 4.11 3.30
C TRP A 3 -0.56 3.59 2.30
N LEU A 4 0.19 2.57 2.69
CA LEU A 4 1.01 1.78 1.79
C LEU A 4 0.66 0.31 2.01
N PHE A 5 0.34 -0.38 0.91
CA PHE A 5 0.05 -1.82 0.91
C PHE A 5 1.13 -2.53 0.12
N LYS A 6 1.63 -3.63 0.67
CA LYS A 6 2.67 -4.45 0.04
C LYS A 6 2.07 -5.70 -0.57
N GLU A 7 2.57 -6.06 -1.75
CA GLU A 7 2.23 -7.32 -2.40
C GLU A 7 3.43 -7.87 -3.18
N GLU A 8 3.53 -9.20 -3.24
CA GLU A 8 4.53 -9.87 -4.08
C GLU A 8 4.10 -9.80 -5.54
N PRO A 9 4.93 -9.22 -6.45
CA PRO A 9 4.50 -9.04 -7.84
C PRO A 9 4.29 -10.35 -8.61
N THR A 10 4.94 -11.44 -8.19
CA THR A 10 4.70 -12.74 -8.80
C THR A 10 3.36 -13.33 -8.37
N HIS A 11 2.79 -12.87 -7.29
CA HIS A 11 1.47 -13.24 -6.80
C HIS A 11 0.40 -12.31 -7.38
N TYR A 12 0.58 -10.99 -7.27
CA TYR A 12 -0.38 -10.01 -7.79
C TYR A 12 0.33 -8.66 -8.03
N SER A 13 0.71 -8.43 -9.28
CA SER A 13 1.42 -7.20 -9.65
C SER A 13 0.46 -6.03 -9.80
N TYR A 14 1.02 -4.81 -9.82
CA TYR A 14 0.22 -3.62 -10.11
C TYR A 14 -0.42 -3.71 -11.51
N ASP A 15 0.28 -4.28 -12.48
CA ASP A 15 -0.26 -4.46 -13.84
C ASP A 15 -1.44 -5.45 -13.84
N ASP A 16 -1.36 -6.53 -13.05
CA ASP A 16 -2.50 -7.44 -12.85
C ASP A 16 -3.70 -6.70 -12.25
N PHE A 17 -3.44 -5.86 -11.26
CA PHE A 17 -4.43 -5.04 -10.59
C PHE A 17 -5.10 -4.07 -11.57
N VAL A 18 -4.33 -3.40 -12.41
CA VAL A 18 -4.87 -2.51 -13.46
C VAL A 18 -5.74 -3.30 -14.44
N GLY A 19 -5.29 -4.49 -14.84
CA GLY A 19 -6.05 -5.36 -15.74
C GLY A 19 -7.39 -5.79 -15.16
N ASP A 20 -7.45 -6.01 -13.85
CA ASP A 20 -8.69 -6.38 -13.15
C ASP A 20 -9.59 -5.18 -12.87
N GLY A 21 -9.06 -3.97 -12.89
CA GLY A 21 -9.81 -2.73 -12.61
C GLY A 21 -10.11 -2.51 -11.13
N GLY A 22 -9.78 -3.45 -10.28
CA GLY A 22 -9.99 -3.41 -8.83
C GLY A 22 -9.97 -4.79 -8.23
N THR A 23 -9.86 -4.85 -6.92
CA THR A 23 -9.85 -6.12 -6.20
C THR A 23 -10.24 -5.91 -4.75
N THR A 24 -10.48 -7.00 -4.05
CA THR A 24 -10.65 -6.99 -2.59
C THR A 24 -9.31 -7.31 -1.93
N TRP A 25 -8.84 -6.40 -1.09
CA TRP A 25 -7.61 -6.61 -0.32
C TRP A 25 -7.95 -7.36 0.96
N SER A 26 -7.46 -8.60 1.08
CA SER A 26 -7.80 -9.49 2.18
C SER A 26 -6.62 -10.43 2.45
N GLY A 27 -6.80 -11.35 3.40
CA GLY A 27 -5.76 -12.34 3.72
C GLY A 27 -4.59 -11.80 4.50
N VAL A 28 -4.68 -10.58 5.03
CA VAL A 28 -3.63 -9.96 5.84
C VAL A 28 -3.71 -10.53 7.25
N LYS A 29 -2.65 -11.21 7.70
CA LYS A 29 -2.68 -11.96 8.97
C LYS A 29 -1.93 -11.28 10.11
N ASN A 30 -0.96 -10.43 9.83
CA ASN A 30 -0.20 -9.73 10.87
C ASN A 30 -1.15 -8.82 11.68
N PRO A 31 -1.15 -8.92 13.03
CA PRO A 31 -2.10 -8.14 13.85
C PRO A 31 -1.96 -6.62 13.70
N VAL A 32 -0.75 -6.12 13.55
CA VAL A 32 -0.53 -4.67 13.35
C VAL A 32 -1.05 -4.23 12.00
N ALA A 33 -0.75 -4.99 10.94
CA ALA A 33 -1.26 -4.72 9.60
C ALA A 33 -2.79 -4.77 9.58
N GLN A 34 -3.40 -5.73 10.29
CA GLN A 34 -4.86 -5.82 10.41
C GLN A 34 -5.45 -4.59 11.10
N ARG A 35 -4.81 -4.11 12.15
CA ARG A 35 -5.26 -2.89 12.83
C ARG A 35 -5.28 -1.70 11.87
N HIS A 36 -4.26 -1.57 11.05
CA HIS A 36 -4.21 -0.52 10.04
C HIS A 36 -5.29 -0.72 8.98
N LEU A 37 -5.47 -1.96 8.51
CA LEU A 37 -6.46 -2.26 7.48
C LEU A 37 -7.88 -1.92 7.95
N HIS A 38 -8.20 -2.22 9.22
CA HIS A 38 -9.49 -1.86 9.82
C HIS A 38 -9.77 -0.35 9.81
N ALA A 39 -8.72 0.47 9.79
CA ALA A 39 -8.84 1.92 9.84
C ALA A 39 -9.01 2.57 8.45
N VAL A 40 -8.88 1.81 7.38
CA VAL A 40 -8.99 2.34 6.01
C VAL A 40 -10.43 2.76 5.73
N LYS A 41 -10.59 3.92 5.12
CA LYS A 41 -11.89 4.49 4.76
C LYS A 41 -11.99 4.70 3.25
N LYS A 42 -13.20 4.60 2.74
CA LYS A 42 -13.49 4.89 1.34
C LYS A 42 -12.88 6.23 0.94
N GLY A 43 -12.17 6.27 -0.16
CA GLY A 43 -11.50 7.47 -0.68
C GLY A 43 -10.06 7.63 -0.23
N ASP A 44 -9.58 6.83 0.73
CA ASP A 44 -8.19 6.88 1.15
C ASP A 44 -7.25 6.50 0.00
N ALA A 45 -6.12 7.21 -0.10
CA ALA A 45 -5.11 6.94 -1.10
C ALA A 45 -4.12 5.89 -0.59
N ILE A 46 -3.63 5.06 -1.49
CA ILE A 46 -2.80 3.90 -1.15
C ILE A 46 -1.62 3.82 -2.13
N PHE A 47 -0.40 3.77 -1.62
CA PHE A 47 0.75 3.38 -2.42
C PHE A 47 0.78 1.85 -2.54
N TYR A 48 0.97 1.36 -3.75
CA TYR A 48 1.12 -0.06 -4.05
C TYR A 48 2.62 -0.39 -4.13
N TYR A 49 3.08 -1.27 -3.27
CA TYR A 49 4.50 -1.61 -3.14
C TYR A 49 4.73 -3.07 -3.57
N HIS A 50 5.69 -3.29 -4.46
CA HIS A 50 6.14 -4.63 -4.84
C HIS A 50 7.23 -5.10 -3.88
N THR A 51 7.03 -6.25 -3.24
CA THR A 51 8.03 -6.92 -2.40
C THR A 51 8.96 -7.79 -3.24
N GLY A 52 9.66 -8.72 -2.61
CA GLY A 52 10.55 -9.65 -3.29
C GLY A 52 11.81 -8.97 -3.80
N ASP A 53 12.14 -9.21 -5.04
CA ASP A 53 13.36 -8.67 -5.63
C ASP A 53 13.24 -7.20 -6.02
N GLU A 54 12.03 -6.71 -6.26
CA GLU A 54 11.83 -5.32 -6.71
C GLU A 54 12.00 -4.31 -5.59
N LYS A 55 11.32 -4.51 -4.46
CA LYS A 55 11.36 -3.62 -3.28
C LYS A 55 11.17 -2.16 -3.66
N GLN A 56 10.01 -1.83 -4.25
CA GLN A 56 9.74 -0.48 -4.74
C GLN A 56 8.25 -0.17 -4.77
N ILE A 57 7.92 1.11 -4.62
CA ILE A 57 6.57 1.64 -4.81
C ILE A 57 6.36 1.84 -6.31
N VAL A 58 5.30 1.27 -6.86
CA VAL A 58 5.08 1.25 -8.33
C VAL A 58 3.85 1.99 -8.78
N GLY A 59 2.87 2.20 -7.90
CA GLY A 59 1.62 2.82 -8.31
C GLY A 59 0.81 3.33 -7.14
N ILE A 60 -0.33 3.93 -7.48
CA ILE A 60 -1.29 4.47 -6.52
C ILE A 60 -2.62 3.80 -6.74
N ALA A 61 -3.27 3.45 -5.65
CA ALA A 61 -4.62 2.92 -5.59
C ALA A 61 -5.46 3.80 -4.68
N LYS A 62 -6.77 3.53 -4.67
CA LYS A 62 -7.69 4.16 -3.72
C LYS A 62 -8.60 3.09 -3.12
N ALA A 63 -9.02 3.32 -1.88
CA ALA A 63 -10.05 2.51 -1.26
C ALA A 63 -11.40 2.88 -1.86
N THR A 64 -12.14 1.89 -2.35
CA THR A 64 -13.49 2.09 -2.90
C THR A 64 -14.57 1.72 -1.90
N SER A 65 -14.17 1.20 -0.74
CA SER A 65 -15.05 0.92 0.39
C SER A 65 -14.35 1.28 1.70
N ASP A 66 -15.11 1.41 2.78
CA ASP A 66 -14.56 1.32 4.12
C ASP A 66 -14.11 -0.12 4.37
N ALA A 67 -13.27 -0.33 5.37
CA ALA A 67 -12.93 -1.68 5.82
C ALA A 67 -14.22 -2.38 6.30
N TYR A 68 -14.34 -3.66 5.97
CA TYR A 68 -15.47 -4.49 6.38
C TYR A 68 -14.97 -5.88 6.79
N ASP A 69 -15.79 -6.64 7.49
CA ASP A 69 -15.42 -7.99 7.88
C ASP A 69 -15.23 -8.86 6.64
N ASP A 70 -14.10 -9.56 6.56
CA ASP A 70 -13.82 -10.46 5.45
C ASP A 70 -14.82 -11.63 5.48
N PRO A 71 -15.67 -11.79 4.44
CA PRO A 71 -16.66 -12.88 4.42
C PRO A 71 -16.02 -14.27 4.42
N ALA A 72 -14.77 -14.39 4.00
CA ALA A 72 -14.05 -15.67 4.02
C ALA A 72 -13.51 -16.01 5.42
N ASP A 73 -13.47 -15.05 6.32
CA ASP A 73 -13.00 -15.26 7.69
C ASP A 73 -14.17 -15.48 8.64
N LYS A 74 -14.38 -16.73 9.02
CA LYS A 74 -15.49 -17.10 9.91
C LYS A 74 -15.29 -16.64 11.35
N SER A 75 -14.08 -16.26 11.73
CA SER A 75 -13.79 -15.79 13.10
C SER A 75 -14.26 -14.33 13.32
N GLY A 76 -14.49 -13.57 12.26
CA GLY A 76 -14.86 -12.16 12.34
C GLY A 76 -13.73 -11.24 12.77
N LYS A 77 -12.49 -11.72 12.78
CA LYS A 77 -11.32 -10.94 13.23
C LYS A 77 -10.65 -10.15 12.12
N PHE A 78 -10.74 -10.62 10.88
CA PHE A 78 -10.00 -10.06 9.75
C PHE A 78 -10.87 -9.14 8.92
N ALA A 79 -10.28 -8.03 8.50
CA ALA A 79 -10.92 -7.06 7.62
C ALA A 79 -10.54 -7.30 6.16
N ALA A 80 -11.40 -6.79 5.28
CA ALA A 80 -11.13 -6.66 3.86
C ALA A 80 -11.45 -5.23 3.45
N VAL A 81 -10.81 -4.76 2.38
CA VAL A 81 -11.05 -3.43 1.81
C VAL A 81 -11.08 -3.58 0.29
N ASP A 82 -12.09 -3.01 -0.35
CA ASP A 82 -12.12 -2.95 -1.80
C ASP A 82 -11.26 -1.79 -2.27
N VAL A 83 -10.45 -2.03 -3.29
CA VAL A 83 -9.50 -1.05 -3.81
C VAL A 83 -9.54 -1.04 -5.34
N ALA A 84 -9.19 0.11 -5.93
CA ALA A 84 -9.10 0.26 -7.38
C ALA A 84 -7.81 1.01 -7.74
N PRO A 85 -7.22 0.72 -8.92
CA PRO A 85 -6.02 1.44 -9.35
C PRO A 85 -6.35 2.88 -9.71
N VAL A 86 -5.42 3.79 -9.44
CA VAL A 86 -5.52 5.20 -9.82
C VAL A 86 -4.55 5.51 -10.94
N ARG A 87 -3.24 5.33 -10.71
CA ARG A 87 -2.22 5.53 -11.73
C ARG A 87 -0.91 4.84 -11.35
N LYS A 88 -0.18 4.43 -12.35
CA LYS A 88 1.19 3.94 -12.18
C LYS A 88 2.11 5.14 -11.94
N LEU A 89 3.11 4.99 -11.04
CA LEU A 89 4.09 6.04 -10.86
C LEU A 89 4.91 6.22 -12.13
N LYS A 90 5.25 7.46 -12.46
CA LYS A 90 6.09 7.78 -13.61
C LYS A 90 7.44 7.06 -13.50
N ARG A 91 8.02 7.02 -12.30
CA ARG A 91 9.21 6.27 -11.96
C ARG A 91 8.98 5.56 -10.63
N PRO A 92 9.22 4.25 -10.54
CA PRO A 92 9.14 3.56 -9.26
C PRO A 92 10.09 4.17 -8.24
N VAL A 93 9.69 4.16 -6.98
CA VAL A 93 10.52 4.65 -5.88
C VAL A 93 10.98 3.45 -5.06
N THR A 94 12.28 3.20 -5.05
CA THR A 94 12.85 2.01 -4.42
C THR A 94 13.00 2.18 -2.91
N LEU A 95 12.95 1.06 -2.20
CA LEU A 95 13.23 1.04 -0.76
C LEU A 95 14.64 1.58 -0.47
N LYS A 96 15.60 1.27 -1.33
CA LYS A 96 16.98 1.77 -1.19
C LYS A 96 17.02 3.30 -1.20
N GLU A 97 16.30 3.93 -2.13
CA GLU A 97 16.23 5.39 -2.19
C GLU A 97 15.56 5.98 -0.94
N ILE A 98 14.50 5.34 -0.47
CA ILE A 98 13.78 5.77 0.73
C ILE A 98 14.69 5.67 1.96
N LYS A 99 15.42 4.56 2.11
CA LYS A 99 16.35 4.38 3.23
C LYS A 99 17.49 5.38 3.22
N ALA A 100 17.88 5.85 2.04
CA ALA A 100 18.96 6.83 1.91
C ALA A 100 18.52 8.26 2.24
N ASP A 101 17.23 8.51 2.39
CA ASP A 101 16.65 9.83 2.64
C ASP A 101 16.28 9.96 4.11
N ALA A 102 16.95 10.87 4.82
CA ALA A 102 16.76 11.07 6.26
C ALA A 102 15.33 11.49 6.64
N SER A 103 14.56 12.05 5.70
CA SER A 103 13.18 12.43 5.97
C SER A 103 12.26 11.23 6.24
N PHE A 104 12.71 10.01 5.91
CA PHE A 104 11.95 8.78 6.14
C PHE A 104 12.41 7.98 7.37
N LYS A 105 13.20 8.57 8.26
CA LYS A 105 13.75 7.83 9.40
C LYS A 105 12.71 7.17 10.28
N ASP A 106 11.51 7.74 10.39
CA ASP A 106 10.42 7.21 11.21
C ASP A 106 9.34 6.47 10.39
N PHE A 107 9.51 6.37 9.09
CA PHE A 107 8.55 5.73 8.20
C PHE A 107 8.50 4.22 8.48
N PRO A 108 7.29 3.65 8.72
CA PRO A 108 7.19 2.21 9.02
C PRO A 108 7.79 1.30 7.95
N LEU A 109 7.76 1.71 6.68
CA LEU A 109 8.40 0.94 5.60
C LEU A 109 9.89 0.70 5.88
N VAL A 110 10.56 1.69 6.47
CA VAL A 110 11.99 1.60 6.80
C VAL A 110 12.19 0.84 8.12
N ARG A 111 11.31 1.07 9.09
CA ARG A 111 11.52 0.58 10.46
C ARG A 111 10.98 -0.83 10.71
N ILE A 112 9.94 -1.23 10.00
CA ILE A 112 9.24 -2.50 10.26
C ILE A 112 9.12 -3.27 8.95
N SER A 113 10.19 -4.03 8.63
CA SER A 113 10.33 -4.69 7.32
C SER A 113 9.21 -5.68 6.99
N ARG A 114 8.56 -6.26 7.99
CA ARG A 114 7.52 -7.30 7.79
C ARG A 114 6.10 -6.76 7.81
N LEU A 115 5.93 -5.47 8.00
CA LEU A 115 4.62 -4.86 8.02
C LEU A 115 4.13 -4.66 6.58
N SER A 116 2.95 -5.16 6.24
CA SER A 116 2.41 -5.13 4.87
C SER A 116 1.34 -4.08 4.64
N VAL A 117 0.81 -3.48 5.71
CA VAL A 117 -0.16 -2.37 5.64
C VAL A 117 0.27 -1.35 6.66
N MET A 118 0.47 -0.11 6.24
CA MET A 118 0.97 0.94 7.12
C MET A 118 0.45 2.31 6.74
N PRO A 119 0.32 3.22 7.71
CA PRO A 119 -0.02 4.61 7.40
C PRO A 119 1.17 5.32 6.76
N VAL A 120 0.87 6.30 5.93
CA VAL A 120 1.85 7.19 5.30
C VAL A 120 1.45 8.62 5.68
N SER A 121 2.37 9.38 6.27
CA SER A 121 2.11 10.78 6.59
C SER A 121 2.02 11.61 5.31
N ASP A 122 1.40 12.77 5.40
CA ASP A 122 1.32 13.68 4.25
C ASP A 122 2.70 14.08 3.76
N ALA A 123 3.63 14.34 4.67
CA ALA A 123 5.01 14.68 4.31
C ALA A 123 5.71 13.54 3.58
N GLU A 124 5.57 12.30 4.08
CA GLU A 124 6.14 11.11 3.43
C GLU A 124 5.52 10.88 2.06
N TRP A 125 4.21 11.00 1.96
CA TRP A 125 3.50 10.84 0.69
C TRP A 125 4.01 11.84 -0.35
N ASN A 126 4.05 13.12 0.02
CA ASN A 126 4.48 14.18 -0.90
C ASN A 126 5.94 13.99 -1.32
N ARG A 127 6.81 13.57 -0.41
CA ARG A 127 8.21 13.33 -0.72
C ARG A 127 8.36 12.18 -1.72
N ILE A 128 7.61 11.09 -1.53
CA ILE A 128 7.63 9.96 -2.46
C ILE A 128 7.15 10.38 -3.85
N GLU A 129 6.10 11.19 -3.93
CA GLU A 129 5.63 11.70 -5.22
C GLU A 129 6.66 12.56 -5.92
N GLN A 130 7.40 13.37 -5.18
CA GLN A 130 8.52 14.15 -5.74
C GLN A 130 9.61 13.22 -6.29
N MET A 131 9.96 12.17 -5.55
CA MET A 131 10.97 11.18 -5.97
C MET A 131 10.52 10.43 -7.21
N ALA A 132 9.23 10.18 -7.35
CA ALA A 132 8.64 9.53 -8.53
C ALA A 132 8.62 10.44 -9.76
N GLY A 133 9.06 11.68 -9.66
CA GLY A 133 9.00 12.64 -10.75
C GLY A 133 7.57 13.07 -11.03
N LYS A 134 6.82 13.31 -9.97
CA LYS A 134 5.42 13.74 -9.94
C LYS A 134 4.89 14.17 -11.31
N ALA A 135 4.12 13.31 -11.95
CA ALA A 135 3.45 13.66 -13.20
C ALA A 135 2.53 14.84 -12.91
N GLY A 136 3.03 16.00 -13.20
CA GLY A 136 2.33 17.25 -12.97
C GLY A 136 1.10 17.35 -13.79
#